data_40e160dc8081abb4d2ac07708824c5fe
#
_entry.id   40e160dc8081abb4d2ac07708824c5fe
#
_cell.length_a   1.000
_cell.length_b   1.000
_cell.length_c   1.000
_cell.angle_alpha   90.00
_cell.angle_beta   90.00
_cell.angle_gamma   90.00
#
_symmetry.space_group_name_H-M   'P 1'
#
loop_
_entity.id
_entity.type
_entity.pdbx_description
1 polymer ?
#
loop_
_entity_poly.entity_id
_entity_poly.type
_entity_poly.pdbx_seq_one_letter_code
_entity_poly.pdbx_strand_id
1 'polypeptide(L)'
;IHGQIDGVDHPIAPTIVFANSLGTTLALWRKVLPLLPDGIRIIRYDLRGHGQSDIPDGPYTMGQLISDAAAICDAADVTDAMFVGLSVGGMIGQGLAVKRPDLIRALVLSNTAAKIGNQQLWDDRIAAVHAQGMAAMADTVMARWFGRDFANTPEVTPWQDMVSSANPKGYVGVCAAIAGTD
;
A
#
# COMPACT_ATOMS: atom_id res chain seq x y z
N ILE A 1 5.98 9.09 8.02
CA ILE A 1 5.27 8.65 6.82
C ILE A 1 5.26 9.77 5.79
N HIS A 2 5.68 9.48 4.56
CA HIS A 2 5.59 10.40 3.43
C HIS A 2 4.21 10.34 2.79
N GLY A 3 3.55 11.48 2.59
CA GLY A 3 2.25 11.59 1.95
C GLY A 3 2.19 12.73 0.95
N GLN A 4 1.21 12.67 0.06
CA GLN A 4 0.94 13.69 -0.95
C GLN A 4 -0.56 13.93 -1.06
N ILE A 5 -0.94 15.19 -1.18
CA ILE A 5 -2.30 15.61 -1.49
C ILE A 5 -2.35 16.06 -2.95
N ASP A 6 -3.30 15.54 -3.70
CA ASP A 6 -3.59 15.88 -5.09
C ASP A 6 -5.05 16.38 -5.21
N GLY A 7 -5.37 17.03 -6.31
CA GLY A 7 -6.71 17.57 -6.55
C GLY A 7 -6.99 18.82 -5.72
N VAL A 8 -8.18 18.89 -5.11
CA VAL A 8 -8.58 20.06 -4.28
C VAL A 8 -8.03 19.91 -2.87
N ASP A 9 -7.10 20.75 -2.48
CA ASP A 9 -6.58 20.75 -1.09
C ASP A 9 -7.48 21.62 -0.18
N HIS A 10 -8.64 21.07 0.16
CA HIS A 10 -9.59 21.67 1.08
C HIS A 10 -10.25 20.62 1.96
N PRO A 11 -10.29 20.75 3.30
CA PRO A 11 -10.76 19.70 4.23
C PRO A 11 -12.20 19.25 4.01
N ILE A 12 -13.08 20.13 3.53
CA ILE A 12 -14.50 19.79 3.27
C ILE A 12 -14.74 19.16 1.88
N ALA A 13 -13.73 19.09 1.01
CA ALA A 13 -13.87 18.43 -0.28
C ALA A 13 -14.06 16.92 -0.09
N PRO A 14 -14.88 16.26 -0.94
CA PRO A 14 -14.96 14.80 -0.92
C PRO A 14 -13.56 14.20 -1.02
N THR A 15 -13.18 13.36 -0.04
CA THR A 15 -11.81 12.88 0.09
C THR A 15 -11.70 11.39 -0.24
N ILE A 16 -10.66 11.04 -1.02
CA ILE A 16 -10.24 9.67 -1.27
C ILE A 16 -8.84 9.49 -0.66
N VAL A 17 -8.67 8.44 0.14
CA VAL A 17 -7.36 8.03 0.67
C VAL A 17 -6.93 6.73 0.02
N PHE A 18 -5.74 6.70 -0.59
CA PHE A 18 -5.20 5.52 -1.25
C PHE A 18 -4.10 4.86 -0.42
N ALA A 19 -4.25 3.57 -0.16
CA ALA A 19 -3.26 2.73 0.50
C ALA A 19 -2.69 1.67 -0.44
N ASN A 20 -1.38 1.62 -0.54
CA ASN A 20 -0.62 0.89 -1.55
C ASN A 20 -0.53 -0.62 -1.26
N SER A 21 -0.11 -1.38 -2.27
CA SER A 21 0.32 -2.78 -2.13
C SER A 21 1.75 -2.88 -1.57
N LEU A 22 2.10 -4.06 -1.06
CA LEU A 22 3.47 -4.41 -0.65
C LEU A 22 4.47 -4.21 -1.80
N GLY A 23 5.60 -3.57 -1.51
CA GLY A 23 6.67 -3.32 -2.48
C GLY A 23 6.37 -2.18 -3.46
N THR A 24 5.34 -1.37 -3.19
CA THR A 24 4.97 -0.24 -4.06
C THR A 24 5.02 1.09 -3.31
N THR A 25 4.94 2.17 -4.07
CA THR A 25 4.90 3.54 -3.56
C THR A 25 3.58 4.23 -3.94
N LEU A 26 3.37 5.45 -3.46
CA LEU A 26 2.21 6.27 -3.83
C LEU A 26 2.09 6.50 -5.35
N ALA A 27 3.18 6.30 -6.11
CA ALA A 27 3.18 6.36 -7.57
C ALA A 27 2.37 5.22 -8.23
N LEU A 28 2.03 4.16 -7.48
CA LEU A 28 1.14 3.09 -7.92
C LEU A 28 -0.15 3.64 -8.55
N TRP A 29 -0.68 4.70 -8.00
CA TRP A 29 -1.98 5.27 -8.34
C TRP A 29 -1.95 6.27 -9.50
N ARG A 30 -0.76 6.62 -10.02
CA ARG A 30 -0.57 7.68 -11.02
C ARG A 30 -1.44 7.55 -12.27
N LYS A 31 -1.75 6.30 -12.70
CA LYS A 31 -2.62 6.05 -13.85
C LYS A 31 -4.12 6.14 -13.52
N VAL A 32 -4.48 6.09 -12.23
CA VAL A 32 -5.86 6.21 -11.76
C VAL A 32 -6.25 7.67 -11.58
N LEU A 33 -5.31 8.53 -11.14
CA LEU A 33 -5.61 9.93 -10.82
C LEU A 33 -6.29 10.70 -11.96
N PRO A 34 -5.85 10.60 -13.22
CA PRO A 34 -6.49 11.31 -14.34
C PRO A 34 -7.90 10.82 -14.69
N LEU A 35 -8.32 9.68 -14.13
CA LEU A 35 -9.64 9.08 -14.36
C LEU A 35 -10.65 9.45 -13.28
N LEU A 36 -10.19 10.12 -12.22
CA LEU A 36 -11.05 10.56 -11.13
C LEU A 36 -11.75 11.87 -11.50
N PRO A 37 -12.97 12.10 -10.99
CA PRO A 37 -13.67 13.34 -11.26
C PRO A 37 -12.96 14.54 -10.63
N ASP A 38 -13.17 15.72 -11.20
CA ASP A 38 -12.74 17.00 -10.63
C ASP A 38 -13.42 17.28 -9.29
N GLY A 39 -12.80 18.14 -8.48
CA GLY A 39 -13.39 18.64 -7.24
C GLY A 39 -13.23 17.70 -6.03
N ILE A 40 -12.46 16.61 -6.16
CA ILE A 40 -12.13 15.73 -5.03
C ILE A 40 -10.73 15.99 -4.49
N ARG A 41 -10.55 15.72 -3.21
CA ARG A 41 -9.28 15.70 -2.52
C ARG A 41 -8.73 14.29 -2.51
N ILE A 42 -7.48 14.11 -2.90
CA ILE A 42 -6.86 12.81 -3.02
C ILE A 42 -5.63 12.76 -2.11
N ILE A 43 -5.61 11.81 -1.19
CA ILE A 43 -4.48 11.59 -0.28
C ILE A 43 -3.84 10.25 -0.63
N ARG A 44 -2.55 10.28 -0.89
CA ARG A 44 -1.74 9.08 -1.15
C ARG A 44 -0.54 9.09 -0.21
N TYR A 45 -0.10 7.93 0.23
CA TYR A 45 1.06 7.84 1.11
C TYR A 45 1.88 6.59 0.85
N ASP A 46 3.16 6.67 1.17
CA ASP A 46 4.05 5.52 1.18
C ASP A 46 3.94 4.81 2.52
N LEU A 47 3.79 3.48 2.50
CA LEU A 47 3.81 2.69 3.72
C LEU A 47 5.15 2.86 4.45
N ARG A 48 5.19 2.68 5.78
CA ARG A 48 6.48 2.57 6.48
C ARG A 48 7.39 1.57 5.80
N GLY A 49 8.66 1.89 5.67
CA GLY A 49 9.64 1.07 4.97
C GLY A 49 9.57 1.11 3.45
N HIS A 50 8.69 1.94 2.85
CA HIS A 50 8.51 2.05 1.40
C HIS A 50 8.65 3.50 0.92
N GLY A 51 9.02 3.65 -0.35
CA GLY A 51 9.13 4.96 -1.00
C GLY A 51 9.99 5.94 -0.23
N GLN A 52 9.42 7.09 0.10
CA GLN A 52 10.07 8.15 0.86
C GLN A 52 9.72 8.14 2.35
N SER A 53 8.94 7.15 2.82
CA SER A 53 8.69 6.96 4.26
C SER A 53 9.91 6.40 4.98
N ASP A 54 10.05 6.73 6.26
CA ASP A 54 11.09 6.18 7.12
C ASP A 54 11.07 4.66 7.16
N ILE A 55 12.25 4.07 7.38
CA ILE A 55 12.46 2.63 7.44
C ILE A 55 12.87 2.24 8.86
N PRO A 56 11.94 2.24 9.82
CA PRO A 56 12.27 1.82 11.18
C PRO A 56 12.64 0.34 11.23
N ASP A 57 13.24 -0.10 12.33
CA ASP A 57 13.53 -1.51 12.54
C ASP A 57 12.24 -2.33 12.65
N GLY A 58 12.25 -3.48 11.97
CA GLY A 58 11.17 -4.46 12.04
C GLY A 58 11.30 -5.45 13.20
N PRO A 59 10.45 -6.46 13.28
CA PRO A 59 9.30 -6.70 12.39
C PRO A 59 8.19 -5.66 12.59
N TYR A 60 7.42 -5.36 11.52
CA TYR A 60 6.24 -4.51 11.65
C TYR A 60 5.00 -5.35 11.99
N THR A 61 3.96 -4.66 12.48
CA THR A 61 2.66 -5.25 12.77
C THR A 61 1.56 -4.55 11.96
N MET A 62 0.46 -5.25 11.69
CA MET A 62 -0.70 -4.64 11.04
C MET A 62 -1.26 -3.46 11.87
N GLY A 63 -1.22 -3.56 13.18
CA GLY A 63 -1.60 -2.47 14.07
C GLY A 63 -0.79 -1.18 13.86
N GLN A 64 0.52 -1.29 13.58
CA GLN A 64 1.35 -0.13 13.24
C GLN A 64 0.98 0.45 11.89
N LEU A 65 0.74 -0.38 10.86
CA LEU A 65 0.32 0.09 9.54
C LEU A 65 -1.03 0.82 9.58
N ILE A 66 -1.98 0.32 10.40
CA ILE A 66 -3.27 0.97 10.63
C ILE A 66 -3.09 2.31 11.36
N SER A 67 -2.21 2.36 12.36
CA SER A 67 -1.93 3.59 13.10
C SER A 67 -1.27 4.65 12.21
N ASP A 68 -0.40 4.25 11.27
CA ASP A 68 0.18 5.17 10.29
C ASP A 68 -0.90 5.77 9.37
N ALA A 69 -1.81 4.92 8.88
CA ALA A 69 -2.92 5.38 8.04
C ALA A 69 -3.84 6.35 8.80
N ALA A 70 -4.13 6.08 10.07
CA ALA A 70 -4.87 6.99 10.93
C ALA A 70 -4.14 8.33 11.09
N ALA A 71 -2.84 8.29 11.38
CA ALA A 71 -2.03 9.49 11.56
C ALA A 71 -1.95 10.37 10.29
N ILE A 72 -1.91 9.76 9.10
CA ILE A 72 -1.99 10.49 7.82
C ILE A 72 -3.36 11.16 7.67
N CYS A 73 -4.44 10.46 8.00
CA CYS A 73 -5.78 11.02 7.96
C CYS A 73 -5.93 12.18 8.96
N ASP A 74 -5.47 12.00 10.19
CA ASP A 74 -5.52 13.04 11.22
C ASP A 74 -4.69 14.27 10.82
N ALA A 75 -3.47 14.08 10.29
CA ALA A 75 -2.60 15.16 9.83
C ALA A 75 -3.16 15.93 8.62
N ALA A 76 -4.07 15.31 7.88
CA ALA A 76 -4.74 15.91 6.74
C ALA A 76 -6.19 16.35 7.06
N ASP A 77 -6.60 16.40 8.34
CA ASP A 77 -7.94 16.78 8.79
C ASP A 77 -9.07 16.00 8.07
N VAL A 78 -8.86 14.70 7.86
CA VAL A 78 -9.85 13.80 7.24
C VAL A 78 -10.90 13.41 8.27
N THR A 79 -12.18 13.52 7.93
CA THR A 79 -13.30 13.16 8.81
C THR A 79 -14.33 12.23 8.18
N ASP A 80 -14.28 11.98 6.87
CA ASP A 80 -15.33 11.20 6.18
C ASP A 80 -14.84 10.80 4.77
N ALA A 81 -13.82 9.95 4.68
CA ALA A 81 -13.19 9.60 3.42
C ALA A 81 -13.68 8.28 2.82
N MET A 82 -13.59 8.18 1.51
CA MET A 82 -13.51 6.88 0.84
C MET A 82 -12.06 6.38 0.95
N PHE A 83 -11.84 5.23 1.57
CA PHE A 83 -10.53 4.60 1.64
C PHE A 83 -10.40 3.51 0.60
N VAL A 84 -9.40 3.61 -0.27
CA VAL A 84 -9.13 2.67 -1.36
C VAL A 84 -7.85 1.92 -1.06
N GLY A 85 -7.97 0.64 -0.75
CA GLY A 85 -6.83 -0.20 -0.37
C GLY A 85 -6.58 -1.34 -1.35
N LEU A 86 -5.33 -1.45 -1.82
CA LEU A 86 -4.89 -2.56 -2.65
C LEU A 86 -4.05 -3.55 -1.83
N SER A 87 -4.43 -4.84 -1.83
CA SER A 87 -3.68 -5.89 -1.13
C SER A 87 -3.51 -5.58 0.36
N VAL A 88 -2.29 -5.43 0.88
CA VAL A 88 -2.04 -5.00 2.27
C VAL A 88 -2.72 -3.67 2.60
N GLY A 89 -2.82 -2.75 1.64
CA GLY A 89 -3.59 -1.51 1.80
C GLY A 89 -5.07 -1.76 2.10
N GLY A 90 -5.64 -2.83 1.54
CA GLY A 90 -7.00 -3.25 1.85
C GLY A 90 -7.13 -3.85 3.26
N MET A 91 -6.12 -4.58 3.74
CA MET A 91 -6.08 -5.05 5.14
C MET A 91 -6.01 -3.87 6.12
N ILE A 92 -5.19 -2.85 5.79
CA ILE A 92 -5.12 -1.59 6.55
C ILE A 92 -6.49 -0.91 6.60
N GLY A 93 -7.16 -0.79 5.45
CA GLY A 93 -8.50 -0.18 5.35
C GLY A 93 -9.55 -0.89 6.19
N GLN A 94 -9.55 -2.23 6.19
CA GLN A 94 -10.45 -3.02 7.06
C GLN A 94 -10.20 -2.72 8.54
N GLY A 95 -8.93 -2.74 8.96
CA GLY A 95 -8.58 -2.45 10.35
C GLY A 95 -8.85 -0.99 10.73
N LEU A 96 -8.66 -0.05 9.82
CA LEU A 96 -8.94 1.36 10.04
C LEU A 96 -10.45 1.59 10.22
N ALA A 97 -11.29 0.98 9.39
CA ALA A 97 -12.75 1.09 9.50
C ALA A 97 -13.30 0.57 10.84
N VAL A 98 -12.62 -0.41 11.45
CA VAL A 98 -12.99 -0.93 12.79
C VAL A 98 -12.48 0.00 13.89
N LYS A 99 -11.24 0.51 13.79
CA LYS A 99 -10.61 1.29 14.85
C LYS A 99 -10.95 2.77 14.82
N ARG A 100 -11.21 3.32 13.63
CA ARG A 100 -11.47 4.74 13.38
C ARG A 100 -12.63 4.92 12.40
N PRO A 101 -13.85 4.45 12.77
CA PRO A 101 -15.04 4.58 11.93
C PRO A 101 -15.41 6.05 11.64
N ASP A 102 -14.91 6.98 12.43
CA ASP A 102 -15.01 8.42 12.23
C ASP A 102 -14.29 8.92 10.96
N LEU A 103 -13.27 8.21 10.50
CA LEU A 103 -12.49 8.60 9.33
C LEU A 103 -13.05 8.04 8.02
N ILE A 104 -13.81 6.95 8.07
CA ILE A 104 -14.10 6.11 6.90
C ILE A 104 -15.60 6.06 6.61
N ARG A 105 -16.03 6.70 5.54
CA ARG A 105 -17.39 6.59 5.00
C ARG A 105 -17.59 5.36 4.13
N ALA A 106 -16.60 4.99 3.35
CA ALA A 106 -16.67 3.87 2.41
C ALA A 106 -15.30 3.22 2.21
N LEU A 107 -15.30 1.91 1.93
CA LEU A 107 -14.11 1.14 1.59
C LEU A 107 -14.19 0.59 0.18
N VAL A 108 -13.10 0.75 -0.57
CA VAL A 108 -12.84 -0.02 -1.79
C VAL A 108 -11.70 -0.99 -1.50
N LEU A 109 -12.03 -2.27 -1.50
CA LEU A 109 -11.11 -3.36 -1.18
C LEU A 109 -10.72 -4.08 -2.48
N SER A 110 -9.51 -3.84 -2.95
CA SER A 110 -9.01 -4.41 -4.20
C SER A 110 -7.97 -5.49 -3.94
N ASN A 111 -8.15 -6.66 -4.55
CA ASN A 111 -7.20 -7.79 -4.50
C ASN A 111 -6.67 -8.06 -3.09
N THR A 112 -7.57 -8.12 -2.11
CA THR A 112 -7.27 -8.25 -0.69
C THR A 112 -8.19 -9.26 -0.01
N ALA A 113 -7.92 -9.55 1.25
CA ALA A 113 -8.74 -10.38 2.13
C ALA A 113 -8.49 -9.98 3.58
N ALA A 114 -9.29 -10.51 4.52
CA ALA A 114 -9.03 -10.35 5.95
C ALA A 114 -7.69 -11.01 6.35
N LYS A 115 -7.37 -12.15 5.70
CA LYS A 115 -6.08 -12.86 5.85
C LYS A 115 -5.54 -13.19 4.47
N ILE A 116 -4.29 -12.81 4.19
CA ILE A 116 -3.60 -13.07 2.93
C ILE A 116 -2.50 -14.12 3.16
N GLY A 117 -2.69 -15.31 2.61
CA GLY A 117 -1.72 -16.41 2.74
C GLY A 117 -1.69 -17.01 4.14
N ASN A 118 -0.57 -17.62 4.48
CA ASN A 118 -0.28 -18.18 5.78
C ASN A 118 1.16 -17.84 6.22
N GLN A 119 1.51 -18.15 7.45
CA GLN A 119 2.83 -17.86 8.01
C GLN A 119 3.96 -18.38 7.12
N GLN A 120 3.91 -19.66 6.71
CA GLN A 120 4.95 -20.28 5.89
C GLN A 120 5.20 -19.55 4.56
N LEU A 121 4.14 -19.14 3.88
CA LEU A 121 4.24 -18.36 2.62
C LEU A 121 5.03 -17.07 2.80
N TRP A 122 4.78 -16.37 3.91
CA TRP A 122 5.47 -15.10 4.19
C TRP A 122 6.89 -15.31 4.70
N ASP A 123 7.15 -16.37 5.49
CA ASP A 123 8.49 -16.74 5.92
C ASP A 123 9.36 -17.12 4.73
N ASP A 124 8.84 -17.91 3.78
CA ASP A 124 9.53 -18.26 2.54
C ASP A 124 9.84 -17.01 1.70
N ARG A 125 8.89 -16.06 1.64
CA ARG A 125 9.10 -14.79 0.93
C ARG A 125 10.18 -13.93 1.60
N ILE A 126 10.18 -13.83 2.91
CA ILE A 126 11.20 -13.13 3.69
C ILE A 126 12.58 -13.76 3.44
N ALA A 127 12.66 -15.09 3.49
CA ALA A 127 13.89 -15.83 3.21
C ALA A 127 14.40 -15.58 1.78
N ALA A 128 13.50 -15.58 0.78
CA ALA A 128 13.84 -15.29 -0.60
C ALA A 128 14.40 -13.87 -0.79
N VAL A 129 13.80 -12.87 -0.14
CA VAL A 129 14.30 -11.47 -0.19
C VAL A 129 15.71 -11.38 0.42
N HIS A 130 15.96 -12.05 1.55
CA HIS A 130 17.29 -12.07 2.17
C HIS A 130 18.33 -12.76 1.31
N ALA A 131 17.96 -13.84 0.62
CA ALA A 131 18.88 -14.64 -0.19
C ALA A 131 19.16 -14.02 -1.58
N GLN A 132 18.17 -13.42 -2.21
CA GLN A 132 18.20 -13.04 -3.65
C GLN A 132 18.00 -11.53 -3.89
N GLY A 133 17.53 -10.79 -2.88
CA GLY A 133 17.25 -9.37 -2.98
C GLY A 133 15.95 -9.04 -3.72
N MET A 134 15.66 -7.73 -3.82
CA MET A 134 14.39 -7.25 -4.38
C MET A 134 14.31 -7.37 -5.91
N ALA A 135 15.43 -7.34 -6.61
CA ALA A 135 15.43 -7.48 -8.07
C ALA A 135 14.90 -8.87 -8.53
N ALA A 136 15.36 -9.95 -7.90
CA ALA A 136 14.84 -11.29 -8.18
C ALA A 136 13.37 -11.46 -7.77
N MET A 137 12.95 -10.75 -6.72
CA MET A 137 11.56 -10.72 -6.29
C MET A 137 10.65 -10.03 -7.29
N ALA A 138 11.11 -8.98 -7.97
CA ALA A 138 10.32 -8.20 -8.92
C ALA A 138 9.75 -9.05 -10.05
N ASP A 139 10.56 -9.92 -10.66
CA ASP A 139 10.11 -10.81 -11.75
C ASP A 139 8.97 -11.72 -11.32
N THR A 140 9.11 -12.34 -10.14
CA THR A 140 8.09 -13.20 -9.54
C THR A 140 6.80 -12.44 -9.27
N VAL A 141 6.90 -11.20 -8.83
CA VAL A 141 5.75 -10.34 -8.50
C VAL A 141 5.04 -9.91 -9.77
N MET A 142 5.75 -9.49 -10.82
CA MET A 142 5.16 -9.08 -12.11
C MET A 142 4.33 -10.19 -12.73
N ALA A 143 4.81 -11.44 -12.72
CA ALA A 143 4.08 -12.59 -13.24
C ALA A 143 2.76 -12.87 -12.50
N ARG A 144 2.63 -12.43 -11.24
CA ARG A 144 1.40 -12.57 -10.45
C ARG A 144 0.45 -11.39 -10.58
N TRP A 145 0.97 -10.18 -10.83
CA TRP A 145 0.17 -8.96 -10.85
C TRP A 145 -0.50 -8.73 -12.19
N PHE A 146 0.16 -9.13 -13.27
CA PHE A 146 -0.28 -8.82 -14.62
C PHE A 146 -0.60 -10.08 -15.42
N GLY A 147 -1.59 -9.95 -16.31
CA GLY A 147 -1.85 -10.96 -17.31
C GLY A 147 -0.66 -11.14 -18.26
N ARG A 148 -0.52 -12.34 -18.82
CA ARG A 148 0.63 -12.73 -19.65
C ARG A 148 0.95 -11.73 -20.76
N ASP A 149 -0.07 -11.22 -21.43
CA ASP A 149 0.11 -10.30 -22.56
C ASP A 149 0.73 -8.97 -22.10
N PHE A 150 0.24 -8.39 -21.00
CA PHE A 150 0.78 -7.15 -20.46
C PHE A 150 2.17 -7.34 -19.81
N ALA A 151 2.39 -8.45 -19.12
CA ALA A 151 3.68 -8.76 -18.47
C ALA A 151 4.84 -8.86 -19.45
N ASN A 152 4.57 -9.11 -20.75
CA ASN A 152 5.56 -9.20 -21.81
C ASN A 152 5.73 -7.90 -22.62
N THR A 153 5.13 -6.79 -22.16
CA THR A 153 5.27 -5.49 -22.83
C THR A 153 6.20 -4.55 -22.06
N PRO A 154 6.79 -3.54 -22.73
CA PRO A 154 7.60 -2.52 -22.03
C PRO A 154 6.83 -1.72 -20.98
N GLU A 155 5.51 -1.70 -21.04
CA GLU A 155 4.65 -0.99 -20.08
C GLU A 155 4.73 -1.56 -18.67
N VAL A 156 5.24 -2.80 -18.50
CA VAL A 156 5.44 -3.41 -17.16
C VAL A 156 6.65 -2.82 -16.43
N THR A 157 7.64 -2.29 -17.17
CA THR A 157 8.91 -1.81 -16.62
C THR A 157 8.77 -0.87 -15.41
N PRO A 158 7.90 0.17 -15.41
CA PRO A 158 7.75 1.04 -14.25
C PRO A 158 7.28 0.34 -12.98
N TRP A 159 6.55 -0.76 -13.12
CA TRP A 159 6.08 -1.57 -11.98
C TRP A 159 7.20 -2.47 -11.47
N GLN A 160 7.97 -3.05 -12.39
CA GLN A 160 9.14 -3.87 -12.08
C GLN A 160 10.21 -3.02 -11.36
N ASP A 161 10.50 -1.82 -11.87
CA ASP A 161 11.43 -0.87 -11.26
C ASP A 161 10.97 -0.47 -9.84
N MET A 162 9.67 -0.23 -9.65
CA MET A 162 9.11 0.13 -8.34
C MET A 162 9.35 -0.98 -7.31
N VAL A 163 9.13 -2.24 -7.66
CA VAL A 163 9.34 -3.38 -6.76
C VAL A 163 10.83 -3.66 -6.56
N SER A 164 11.64 -3.64 -7.63
CA SER A 164 13.07 -3.94 -7.55
C SER A 164 13.85 -2.89 -6.75
N SER A 165 13.40 -1.64 -6.76
CA SER A 165 13.98 -0.54 -5.97
C SER A 165 13.45 -0.44 -4.54
N ALA A 166 12.47 -1.25 -4.15
CA ALA A 166 11.96 -1.24 -2.78
C ALA A 166 13.05 -1.63 -1.78
N ASN A 167 13.05 -0.96 -0.61
CA ASN A 167 14.01 -1.30 0.44
C ASN A 167 13.70 -2.69 1.02
N PRO A 168 14.64 -3.65 0.99
CA PRO A 168 14.40 -5.02 1.44
C PRO A 168 14.00 -5.09 2.91
N LYS A 169 14.56 -4.24 3.78
CA LYS A 169 14.23 -4.20 5.21
C LYS A 169 12.77 -3.77 5.43
N GLY A 170 12.33 -2.74 4.73
CA GLY A 170 10.93 -2.28 4.78
C GLY A 170 9.96 -3.30 4.21
N TYR A 171 10.32 -3.90 3.06
CA TYR A 171 9.52 -4.97 2.45
C TYR A 171 9.31 -6.16 3.38
N VAL A 172 10.39 -6.67 3.98
CA VAL A 172 10.36 -7.77 4.97
C VAL A 172 9.53 -7.39 6.19
N GLY A 173 9.67 -6.15 6.68
CA GLY A 173 8.87 -5.65 7.80
C GLY A 173 7.36 -5.72 7.52
N VAL A 174 6.91 -5.33 6.33
CA VAL A 174 5.50 -5.43 5.94
C VAL A 174 5.08 -6.90 5.69
N CYS A 175 5.96 -7.76 5.14
CA CYS A 175 5.68 -9.20 5.07
C CYS A 175 5.35 -9.77 6.46
N ALA A 176 6.11 -9.42 7.49
CA ALA A 176 5.86 -9.84 8.87
C ALA A 176 4.51 -9.32 9.39
N ALA A 177 4.14 -8.08 9.07
CA ALA A 177 2.84 -7.51 9.43
C ALA A 177 1.68 -8.30 8.83
N ILE A 178 1.79 -8.73 7.57
CA ILE A 178 0.77 -9.54 6.90
C ILE A 178 0.73 -10.95 7.51
N ALA A 179 1.88 -11.57 7.72
CA ALA A 179 1.98 -12.91 8.31
C ALA A 179 1.31 -13.00 9.68
N GLY A 180 1.51 -11.99 10.53
CA GLY A 180 0.96 -11.92 11.87
C GLY A 180 -0.50 -11.45 11.95
N THR A 181 -1.18 -11.26 10.81
CA THR A 181 -2.59 -10.86 10.81
C THR A 181 -3.48 -12.10 10.78
N ASP A 182 -4.42 -12.15 11.70
CA ASP A 182 -5.42 -13.21 11.80
C ASP A 182 -6.83 -12.66 11.65
#